data_c2b45a5209d9e841ae94e51e81abefd8
#
_entry.id   c2b45a5209d9e841ae94e51e81abefd8
#
_cell.length_a   1.000
_cell.length_b   1.000
_cell.length_c   1.000
_cell.angle_alpha   90.00
_cell.angle_beta   90.00
_cell.angle_gamma   90.00
#
_symmetry.space_group_name_H-M   'P 1'
#
loop_
_entity.id
_entity.type
_entity.pdbx_description
1 polymer ?
#
loop_
_entity_poly.entity_id
_entity_poly.type
_entity_poly.pdbx_seq_one_letter_code
_entity_poly.pdbx_strand_id
1 'polypeptide(L)'
;DQKRDIIANADVIFAAAAAGVQVVSKEHKALAKNLKVIADVNAVPPAGVEGMDLFMNGEPLPGCNALGVGPLAIGDIKYKTESGLFKQMITSDNPVQFDFRDAFKLARTFVG
;
A
#
# COMPACT_ATOMS: atom_id res chain seq x y z
N ASP A 1 7.15 12.39 21.78
CA ASP A 1 7.20 12.53 20.32
C ASP A 1 5.86 12.07 19.73
N GLN A 2 5.12 13.01 19.15
CA GLN A 2 3.77 12.84 18.62
C GLN A 2 3.65 11.68 17.64
N LYS A 3 4.64 11.50 16.76
CA LYS A 3 4.69 10.42 15.79
C LYS A 3 4.77 9.04 16.48
N ARG A 4 5.56 8.92 17.53
CA ARG A 4 5.71 7.68 18.30
C ARG A 4 4.40 7.29 18.98
N ASP A 5 3.69 8.27 19.53
CA ASP A 5 2.42 8.05 20.22
C ASP A 5 1.32 7.60 19.23
N ILE A 6 1.28 8.22 18.04
CA ILE A 6 0.35 7.83 16.98
C ILE A 6 0.62 6.39 16.53
N ILE A 7 1.88 6.06 16.25
CA ILE A 7 2.28 4.73 15.80
C ILE A 7 1.98 3.65 16.87
N ALA A 8 2.24 3.97 18.14
CA ALA A 8 2.00 3.03 19.25
C ALA A 8 0.54 2.59 19.37
N ASN A 9 -0.39 3.45 18.97
CA ASN A 9 -1.83 3.22 19.06
C ASN A 9 -2.49 2.81 17.72
N ALA A 10 -1.71 2.70 16.64
CA ALA A 10 -2.24 2.40 15.32
C ALA A 10 -2.60 0.91 15.16
N ASP A 11 -3.73 0.61 14.54
CA ASP A 11 -4.11 -0.70 14.03
C ASP A 11 -3.65 -0.93 12.60
N VAL A 12 -3.61 0.14 11.79
CA VAL A 12 -3.19 0.13 10.38
C VAL A 12 -2.31 1.35 10.11
N ILE A 13 -1.23 1.15 9.35
CA ILE A 13 -0.36 2.23 8.88
C ILE A 13 -0.25 2.18 7.35
N PHE A 14 -0.42 3.35 6.72
CA PHE A 14 -0.06 3.57 5.32
C PHE A 14 1.14 4.51 5.25
N ALA A 15 2.30 3.99 4.82
CA ALA A 15 3.48 4.79 4.55
C ALA A 15 3.42 5.30 3.11
N ALA A 16 3.10 6.57 2.94
CA ALA A 16 2.95 7.24 1.65
C ALA A 16 3.82 8.50 1.58
N ALA A 17 5.04 8.43 2.09
CA ALA A 17 6.00 9.52 2.06
C ALA A 17 6.70 9.64 0.70
N ALA A 18 7.56 10.65 0.56
CA ALA A 18 8.36 10.84 -0.63
C ALA A 18 9.24 9.61 -0.93
N ALA A 19 9.49 9.38 -2.22
CA ALA A 19 10.33 8.29 -2.68
C ALA A 19 11.73 8.33 -2.03
N GLY A 20 12.21 7.17 -1.57
CA GLY A 20 13.50 7.05 -0.91
C GLY A 20 13.57 7.61 0.52
N VAL A 21 12.44 7.92 1.14
CA VAL A 21 12.39 8.41 2.53
C VAL A 21 11.81 7.35 3.45
N GLN A 22 12.62 6.87 4.37
CA GLN A 22 12.17 5.95 5.43
C GLN A 22 11.41 6.73 6.50
N VAL A 23 10.16 6.35 6.76
CA VAL A 23 9.28 7.01 7.74
C VAL A 23 8.91 6.14 8.93
N VAL A 24 9.00 4.82 8.79
CA VAL A 24 8.74 3.87 9.88
C VAL A 24 9.98 3.03 10.11
N SER A 25 10.67 3.26 11.22
CA SER A 25 11.87 2.51 11.62
C SER A 25 11.52 1.25 12.41
N LYS A 26 12.52 0.42 12.66
CA LYS A 26 12.44 -0.76 13.54
C LYS A 26 11.93 -0.39 14.94
N GLU A 27 12.41 0.72 15.51
CA GLU A 27 11.99 1.22 16.82
C GLU A 27 10.50 1.62 16.80
N HIS A 28 10.04 2.27 15.73
CA HIS A 28 8.62 2.60 15.56
C HIS A 28 7.76 1.32 15.52
N LYS A 29 8.17 0.31 14.76
CA LYS A 29 7.45 -0.98 14.70
C LYS A 29 7.36 -1.67 16.06
N ALA A 30 8.44 -1.63 16.84
CA ALA A 30 8.47 -2.21 18.18
C ALA A 30 7.48 -1.58 19.17
N LEU A 31 7.11 -0.31 18.96
CA LEU A 31 6.10 0.40 19.75
C LEU A 31 4.67 0.02 19.38
N ALA A 32 4.44 -0.39 18.14
CA ALA A 32 3.10 -0.60 17.57
C ALA A 32 2.51 -1.96 17.97
N LYS A 33 2.09 -2.09 19.23
CA LYS A 33 1.60 -3.37 19.81
C LYS A 33 0.29 -3.86 19.20
N ASN A 34 -0.55 -2.95 18.73
CA ASN A 34 -1.88 -3.26 18.18
C ASN A 34 -1.88 -3.33 16.65
N LEU A 35 -0.74 -3.07 16.01
CA LEU A 35 -0.63 -2.99 14.56
C LEU A 35 -0.95 -4.34 13.91
N LYS A 36 -1.90 -4.32 12.98
CA LYS A 36 -2.36 -5.50 12.23
C LYS A 36 -1.80 -5.53 10.82
N VAL A 37 -1.81 -4.35 10.15
CA VAL A 37 -1.34 -4.21 8.77
C VAL A 37 -0.52 -2.94 8.63
N ILE A 38 0.55 -3.04 7.85
CA ILE A 38 1.34 -1.89 7.42
C ILE A 38 1.61 -1.98 5.93
N ALA A 39 1.25 -0.94 5.20
CA ALA A 39 1.47 -0.84 3.77
C ALA A 39 2.49 0.26 3.45
N ASP A 40 3.32 0.01 2.43
CA ASP A 40 4.31 0.96 1.94
C ASP A 40 4.12 1.15 0.43
N VAL A 41 3.99 2.39 -0.03
CA VAL A 41 3.87 2.69 -1.46
C VAL A 41 5.19 3.12 -2.08
N ASN A 42 6.28 3.18 -1.29
CA ASN A 42 7.60 3.59 -1.75
C ASN A 42 8.40 2.42 -2.32
N ALA A 43 8.57 2.41 -3.65
CA ALA A 43 9.38 1.42 -4.37
C ALA A 43 10.86 1.83 -4.53
N VAL A 44 11.24 3.03 -4.09
CA VAL A 44 12.62 3.55 -4.20
C VAL A 44 13.35 3.35 -2.88
N PRO A 45 14.51 2.67 -2.87
CA PRO A 45 15.28 2.50 -1.64
C PRO A 45 15.79 3.83 -1.04
N PRO A 46 15.86 3.93 0.30
CA PRO A 46 15.37 2.97 1.27
C PRO A 46 13.84 2.88 1.30
N ALA A 47 13.30 1.73 1.69
CA ALA A 47 11.87 1.53 1.88
C ALA A 47 11.30 2.53 2.89
N GLY A 48 10.05 2.95 2.69
CA GLY A 48 9.35 3.83 3.63
C GLY A 48 9.16 3.17 5.01
N VAL A 49 8.97 1.86 5.01
CA VAL A 49 8.91 1.02 6.21
C VAL A 49 10.14 0.13 6.25
N GLU A 50 10.95 0.26 7.29
CA GLU A 50 12.17 -0.54 7.44
C GLU A 50 11.87 -2.06 7.44
N GLY A 51 12.57 -2.78 6.56
CA GLY A 51 12.40 -4.24 6.40
C GLY A 51 11.21 -4.66 5.54
N MET A 52 10.51 -3.73 4.90
CA MET A 52 9.47 -4.05 3.92
C MET A 52 10.10 -4.58 2.64
N ASP A 53 9.69 -5.76 2.22
CA ASP A 53 10.02 -6.28 0.88
C ASP A 53 9.05 -5.71 -0.17
N LEU A 54 9.59 -5.45 -1.36
CA LEU A 54 8.83 -4.83 -2.47
C LEU A 54 7.58 -5.62 -2.89
N PHE A 55 7.66 -6.94 -2.81
CA PHE A 55 6.61 -7.85 -3.27
C PHE A 55 5.71 -8.38 -2.16
N MET A 56 5.99 -8.01 -0.90
CA MET A 56 5.22 -8.47 0.26
C MET A 56 3.73 -8.21 0.07
N ASN A 57 2.91 -9.22 0.29
CA ASN A 57 1.46 -9.15 0.05
C ASN A 57 0.67 -9.91 1.12
N GLY A 58 0.73 -9.41 2.34
CA GLY A 58 0.06 -10.01 3.49
C GLY A 58 0.92 -11.01 4.27
N GLU A 59 2.23 -10.99 4.07
CA GLU A 59 3.16 -11.80 4.87
C GLU A 59 3.56 -11.08 6.16
N PRO A 60 4.00 -11.83 7.18
CA PRO A 60 4.49 -11.24 8.42
C PRO A 60 5.68 -10.31 8.19
N LEU A 61 5.58 -9.08 8.68
CA LEU A 61 6.67 -8.11 8.58
C LEU A 61 7.69 -8.33 9.72
N PRO A 62 8.99 -8.46 9.42
CA PRO A 62 10.00 -8.62 10.46
C PRO A 62 10.01 -7.46 11.46
N GLY A 63 10.12 -7.81 12.77
CA GLY A 63 10.23 -6.84 13.86
C GLY A 63 8.92 -6.29 14.42
N CYS A 64 7.76 -6.83 13.98
CA CYS A 64 6.45 -6.58 14.60
C CYS A 64 5.47 -7.74 14.33
N ASN A 65 4.27 -7.65 14.88
CA ASN A 65 3.22 -8.68 14.69
C ASN A 65 2.28 -8.36 13.51
N ALA A 66 2.61 -7.35 12.70
CA ALA A 66 1.78 -6.91 11.59
C ALA A 66 2.09 -7.67 10.30
N LEU A 67 1.10 -7.71 9.42
CA LEU A 67 1.27 -8.14 8.04
C LEU A 67 1.72 -6.95 7.19
N GLY A 68 2.68 -7.18 6.29
CA GLY A 68 3.21 -6.19 5.37
C GLY A 68 2.54 -6.24 4.00
N VAL A 69 2.34 -5.06 3.39
CA VAL A 69 1.93 -4.94 2.00
C VAL A 69 2.90 -4.00 1.30
N GLY A 70 3.69 -4.54 0.39
CA GLY A 70 4.77 -3.83 -0.29
C GLY A 70 4.30 -3.06 -1.55
N PRO A 71 5.14 -2.15 -2.03
CA PRO A 71 4.78 -1.21 -3.09
C PRO A 71 4.51 -1.87 -4.43
N LEU A 72 5.14 -2.99 -4.75
CA LEU A 72 4.90 -3.68 -6.03
C LEU A 72 3.62 -4.53 -6.00
N ALA A 73 3.21 -5.05 -4.84
CA ALA A 73 1.91 -5.69 -4.69
C ALA A 73 0.77 -4.67 -4.90
N ILE A 74 0.91 -3.46 -4.33
CA ILE A 74 -0.01 -2.34 -4.53
C ILE A 74 0.02 -1.89 -5.99
N GLY A 75 1.22 -1.73 -6.54
CA GLY A 75 1.45 -1.28 -7.92
C GLY A 75 0.86 -2.20 -8.98
N ASP A 76 0.87 -3.51 -8.75
CA ASP A 76 0.26 -4.50 -9.64
C ASP A 76 -1.26 -4.28 -9.76
N ILE A 77 -1.95 -4.09 -8.64
CA ILE A 77 -3.39 -3.80 -8.63
C ILE A 77 -3.69 -2.46 -9.31
N LYS A 78 -2.89 -1.44 -9.02
CA LYS A 78 -2.99 -0.14 -9.68
C LYS A 78 -2.86 -0.26 -11.20
N TYR A 79 -1.82 -0.92 -11.67
CA TYR A 79 -1.56 -1.14 -13.10
C TYR A 79 -2.72 -1.88 -13.79
N LYS A 80 -3.19 -2.97 -13.20
CA LYS A 80 -4.32 -3.74 -13.73
C LYS A 80 -5.60 -2.90 -13.80
N THR A 81 -5.83 -2.07 -12.80
CA THR A 81 -7.00 -1.18 -12.74
C THR A 81 -6.93 -0.11 -13.83
N GLU A 82 -5.82 0.59 -13.94
CA GLU A 82 -5.61 1.62 -14.97
C GLU A 82 -5.72 1.03 -16.38
N SER A 83 -5.03 -0.06 -16.65
CA SER A 83 -5.07 -0.76 -17.94
C SER A 83 -6.47 -1.26 -18.28
N GLY A 84 -7.19 -1.79 -17.31
CA GLY A 84 -8.56 -2.27 -17.49
C GLY A 84 -9.55 -1.15 -17.81
N LEU A 85 -9.45 0.00 -17.16
CA LEU A 85 -10.27 1.17 -17.47
C LEU A 85 -9.95 1.73 -18.86
N PHE A 86 -8.68 1.85 -19.24
CA PHE A 86 -8.29 2.24 -20.59
C PHE A 86 -8.85 1.31 -21.66
N LYS A 87 -8.78 0.01 -21.42
CA LYS A 87 -9.33 -1.00 -22.33
C LYS A 87 -10.85 -0.83 -22.50
N GLN A 88 -11.58 -0.59 -21.42
CA GLN A 88 -13.01 -0.32 -21.47
C GLN A 88 -13.32 0.97 -22.25
N MET A 89 -12.53 2.03 -22.10
CA MET A 89 -12.68 3.27 -22.87
C MET A 89 -12.50 3.03 -24.37
N ILE A 90 -11.44 2.32 -24.75
CA ILE A 90 -11.09 2.09 -26.17
C ILE A 90 -12.13 1.19 -26.86
N THR A 91 -12.71 0.22 -26.15
CA THR A 91 -13.67 -0.74 -26.69
C THR A 91 -15.12 -0.30 -26.60
N SER A 92 -15.40 0.84 -25.97
CA SER A 92 -16.77 1.40 -25.88
C SER A 92 -17.18 2.06 -27.19
N ASP A 93 -18.39 1.78 -27.63
CA ASP A 93 -18.99 2.45 -28.82
C ASP A 93 -19.39 3.89 -28.56
N ASN A 94 -19.56 4.27 -27.32
CA ASN A 94 -19.95 5.61 -26.88
C ASN A 94 -18.87 6.21 -25.94
N PRO A 95 -18.75 7.55 -25.88
CA PRO A 95 -17.89 8.20 -24.90
C PRO A 95 -18.26 7.77 -23.48
N VAL A 96 -17.25 7.37 -22.69
CA VAL A 96 -17.42 6.99 -21.29
C VAL A 96 -16.55 7.85 -20.40
N GLN A 97 -17.01 8.07 -19.18
CA GLN A 97 -16.28 8.80 -18.15
C GLN A 97 -16.19 7.93 -16.92
N PHE A 98 -14.96 7.71 -16.45
CA PHE A 98 -14.69 6.94 -15.24
C PHE A 98 -14.21 7.83 -14.11
N ASP A 99 -14.61 7.49 -12.89
CA ASP A 99 -14.10 8.11 -11.67
C ASP A 99 -13.53 7.07 -10.70
N PHE A 100 -13.19 7.51 -9.49
CA PHE A 100 -12.61 6.63 -8.47
C PHE A 100 -13.52 5.44 -8.08
N ARG A 101 -14.82 5.56 -8.24
CA ARG A 101 -15.80 4.50 -7.93
C ARG A 101 -15.68 3.35 -8.93
N ASP A 102 -15.50 3.69 -10.20
CA ASP A 102 -15.27 2.72 -11.27
C ASP A 102 -13.92 2.01 -11.06
N ALA A 103 -12.89 2.78 -10.73
CA ALA A 103 -11.56 2.27 -10.43
C ALA A 103 -11.60 1.31 -9.21
N PHE A 104 -12.26 1.70 -8.14
CA PHE A 104 -12.41 0.87 -6.95
C PHE A 104 -13.16 -0.44 -7.23
N LYS A 105 -14.27 -0.36 -7.97
CA LYS A 105 -15.06 -1.52 -8.38
C LYS A 105 -14.22 -2.51 -9.20
N LEU A 106 -13.44 -2.01 -10.16
CA LEU A 106 -12.58 -2.85 -10.98
C LEU A 106 -11.42 -3.43 -10.17
N ALA A 107 -10.75 -2.61 -9.36
CA ALA A 107 -9.64 -3.04 -8.50
C ALA A 107 -10.04 -4.21 -7.58
N ARG A 108 -11.24 -4.18 -7.03
CA ARG A 108 -11.75 -5.25 -6.18
C ARG A 108 -11.86 -6.61 -6.89
N THR A 109 -11.94 -6.64 -8.20
CA THR A 109 -11.97 -7.92 -8.95
C THR A 109 -10.60 -8.59 -9.01
N PHE A 110 -9.51 -7.85 -8.71
CA PHE A 110 -8.13 -8.35 -8.72
C PHE A 110 -7.62 -8.78 -7.34
N VAL A 111 -8.33 -8.42 -6.29
CA VAL A 111 -8.00 -8.80 -4.91
C VAL A 111 -9.01 -9.86 -4.44
N GLY A 112 -8.77 -11.07 -4.81
CA GLY A 112 -9.61 -12.22 -4.56
C GLY A 112 -10.39 -12.25 -3.28
#